data_1b1f4e4ad600d2ff5aa8b959f19b1b72
#
_entry.id   1b1f4e4ad600d2ff5aa8b959f19b1b72
#
_cell.length_a   1.000
_cell.length_b   1.000
_cell.length_c   1.000
_cell.angle_alpha   90.00
_cell.angle_beta   90.00
_cell.angle_gamma   90.00
#
_symmetry.space_group_name_H-M   'P 1'
#
loop_
_entity.id
_entity.type
_entity.pdbx_description
1 polymer ?
#
loop_
_entity_poly.entity_id
_entity_poly.type
_entity_poly.pdbx_seq_one_letter_code
_entity_poly.pdbx_strand_id
1 'polypeptide(L)'
;FIRAWGTIAYHEMLLLAALLVVLYFGWGSENTIGLWTFVILYFARISAKLNLFFGVPRINIEFLPKPLGHLPSHFKVAQLNWVFPISITALSFATACWLERLYTTGDLSAQIGFTLLASLSALALLEHWLMVLPLPDAKLWR
;
A
#
# COMPACT_ATOMS: atom_id res chain seq x y z
N PHE A 1 9.53 1.64 -23.61
CA PHE A 1 10.05 2.25 -22.35
C PHE A 1 9.37 3.60 -22.06
N ILE A 2 9.50 4.60 -22.95
CA ILE A 2 8.97 5.97 -22.75
C ILE A 2 7.45 5.99 -22.55
N ARG A 3 6.68 5.20 -23.33
CA ARG A 3 5.22 5.14 -23.18
C ARG A 3 4.77 4.51 -21.86
N ALA A 4 5.44 3.43 -21.42
CA ALA A 4 5.14 2.80 -20.13
C ALA A 4 5.49 3.73 -18.96
N TRP A 5 6.62 4.44 -19.06
CA TRP A 5 7.03 5.46 -18.09
C TRP A 5 6.03 6.61 -18.03
N GLY A 6 5.58 7.09 -19.19
CA GLY A 6 4.57 8.15 -19.26
C GLY A 6 3.25 7.77 -18.58
N THR A 7 2.76 6.55 -18.79
CA THR A 7 1.51 6.08 -18.17
C THR A 7 1.64 5.95 -16.65
N ILE A 8 2.76 5.39 -16.17
CA ILE A 8 3.01 5.23 -14.73
C ILE A 8 3.19 6.60 -14.07
N ALA A 9 4.01 7.47 -14.67
CA ALA A 9 4.26 8.81 -14.15
C ALA A 9 2.98 9.66 -14.11
N TYR A 10 2.16 9.62 -15.17
CA TYR A 10 0.88 10.32 -15.20
C TYR A 10 -0.05 9.89 -14.07
N HIS A 11 -0.16 8.56 -13.84
CA HIS A 11 -1.00 8.03 -12.78
C HIS A 11 -0.49 8.44 -11.38
N GLU A 12 0.81 8.42 -11.15
CA GLU A 12 1.38 8.86 -9.87
C GLU A 12 1.22 10.36 -9.64
N MET A 13 1.38 11.17 -10.69
CA MET A 13 1.12 12.62 -10.61
C MET A 13 -0.34 12.92 -10.30
N LEU A 14 -1.28 12.15 -10.87
CA LEU A 14 -2.70 12.30 -10.60
C LEU A 14 -3.04 11.92 -9.16
N LEU A 15 -2.45 10.84 -8.64
CA LEU A 15 -2.62 10.44 -7.23
C LEU A 15 -1.98 11.45 -6.27
N LEU A 16 -0.84 12.03 -6.62
CA LEU A 16 -0.22 13.09 -5.83
C LEU A 16 -1.11 14.35 -5.82
N ALA A 17 -1.67 14.73 -6.97
CA ALA A 17 -2.63 15.83 -7.03
C ALA A 17 -3.88 15.54 -6.18
N ALA A 18 -4.41 14.31 -6.23
CA ALA A 18 -5.52 13.89 -5.38
C ALA A 18 -5.15 13.96 -3.89
N LEU A 19 -3.93 13.56 -3.51
CA LEU A 19 -3.44 13.70 -2.13
C LEU A 19 -3.43 15.16 -1.68
N LEU A 20 -2.95 16.07 -2.53
CA LEU A 20 -2.93 17.50 -2.21
C LEU A 20 -4.36 18.06 -2.03
N VAL A 21 -5.31 17.61 -2.86
CA VAL A 21 -6.73 17.98 -2.72
C VAL A 21 -7.30 17.45 -1.40
N VAL A 22 -7.07 16.20 -1.07
CA VAL A 22 -7.52 15.58 0.19
C VAL A 22 -6.88 16.28 1.39
N LEU A 23 -5.60 16.63 1.32
CA LEU A 23 -4.90 17.42 2.35
C LEU A 23 -5.53 18.81 2.52
N TYR A 24 -5.82 19.49 1.42
CA TYR A 24 -6.40 20.83 1.45
C TYR A 24 -7.79 20.84 2.11
N PHE A 25 -8.67 19.92 1.74
CA PHE A 25 -10.01 19.81 2.32
C PHE A 25 -10.04 19.17 3.71
N GLY A 26 -9.09 18.29 4.01
CA GLY A 26 -8.97 17.61 5.32
C GLY A 26 -8.24 18.43 6.36
N TRP A 27 -7.55 19.51 5.97
CA TRP A 27 -6.79 20.34 6.90
C TRP A 27 -7.73 21.09 7.84
N GLY A 28 -7.60 20.83 9.14
CA GLY A 28 -8.46 21.45 10.15
C GLY A 28 -9.86 20.83 10.28
N SER A 29 -10.18 19.74 9.54
CA SER A 29 -11.43 19.02 9.77
C SER A 29 -11.36 18.16 11.03
N GLU A 30 -12.47 18.04 11.75
CA GLU A 30 -12.58 17.17 12.93
C GLU A 30 -12.42 15.69 12.56
N ASN A 31 -12.89 15.30 11.36
CA ASN A 31 -12.78 13.93 10.87
C ASN A 31 -11.63 13.80 9.85
N THR A 32 -10.52 13.23 10.30
CA THR A 32 -9.31 12.98 9.48
C THR A 32 -9.21 11.56 8.94
N ILE A 33 -10.22 10.70 9.14
CA ILE A 33 -10.16 9.28 8.74
C ILE A 33 -9.95 9.12 7.24
N GLY A 34 -10.66 9.92 6.42
CA GLY A 34 -10.50 9.91 4.96
C GLY A 34 -9.08 10.29 4.51
N LEU A 35 -8.48 11.29 5.16
CA LEU A 35 -7.11 11.70 4.91
C LEU A 35 -6.12 10.56 5.21
N TRP A 36 -6.22 9.98 6.40
CA TRP A 36 -5.33 8.87 6.80
C TRP A 36 -5.53 7.63 5.95
N THR A 37 -6.76 7.33 5.53
CA THR A 37 -7.05 6.26 4.57
C THR A 37 -6.25 6.47 3.27
N PHE A 38 -6.30 7.68 2.71
CA PHE A 38 -5.56 7.99 1.49
C PHE A 38 -4.05 7.87 1.70
N VAL A 39 -3.53 8.40 2.79
CA VAL A 39 -2.09 8.34 3.13
C VAL A 39 -1.61 6.90 3.25
N ILE A 40 -2.34 6.04 3.96
CA ILE A 40 -1.98 4.61 4.13
C ILE A 40 -1.95 3.90 2.77
N LEU A 41 -3.02 4.04 1.97
CA LEU A 41 -3.11 3.38 0.67
C LEU A 41 -2.06 3.90 -0.32
N TYR A 42 -1.78 5.21 -0.32
CA TYR A 42 -0.74 5.80 -1.14
C TYR A 42 0.65 5.30 -0.73
N PHE A 43 0.95 5.30 0.57
CA PHE A 43 2.21 4.76 1.08
C PHE A 43 2.37 3.27 0.73
N ALA A 44 1.35 2.45 0.99
CA ALA A 44 1.37 1.02 0.67
C ALA A 44 1.65 0.79 -0.82
N ARG A 45 0.99 1.55 -1.70
CA ARG A 45 1.19 1.47 -3.15
C ARG A 45 2.61 1.83 -3.57
N ILE A 46 3.15 2.95 -3.06
CA ILE A 46 4.52 3.39 -3.41
C ILE A 46 5.55 2.39 -2.88
N SER A 47 5.41 1.95 -1.64
CA SER A 47 6.33 0.98 -1.04
C SER A 47 6.30 -0.36 -1.76
N ALA A 48 5.12 -0.85 -2.17
CA ALA A 48 4.99 -2.06 -2.97
C ALA A 48 5.70 -1.94 -4.33
N LYS A 49 5.51 -0.82 -5.05
CA LYS A 49 6.21 -0.55 -6.30
C LYS A 49 7.73 -0.50 -6.15
N LEU A 50 8.22 0.17 -5.09
CA LEU A 50 9.64 0.23 -4.80
C LEU A 50 10.20 -1.17 -4.50
N ASN A 51 9.48 -1.97 -3.73
CA ASN A 51 9.87 -3.36 -3.45
C ASN A 51 9.96 -4.19 -4.73
N LEU A 52 8.98 -4.10 -5.63
CA LEU A 52 9.00 -4.80 -6.93
C LEU A 52 10.13 -4.31 -7.84
N PHE A 53 10.46 -3.02 -7.79
CA PHE A 53 11.54 -2.43 -8.59
C PHE A 53 12.93 -2.85 -8.08
N PHE A 54 13.18 -2.76 -6.78
CA PHE A 54 14.47 -3.13 -6.19
C PHE A 54 14.68 -4.65 -6.12
N GLY A 55 13.62 -5.41 -6.09
CA GLY A 55 13.61 -6.86 -6.14
C GLY A 55 13.03 -7.51 -4.89
N VAL A 56 12.18 -8.48 -5.13
CA VAL A 56 11.55 -9.35 -4.12
C VAL A 56 11.63 -10.80 -4.57
N PRO A 57 11.60 -11.77 -3.63
CA PRO A 57 11.72 -13.18 -3.98
C PRO A 57 10.55 -13.70 -4.83
N ARG A 58 9.38 -13.11 -4.70
CA ARG A 58 8.17 -13.56 -5.38
C ARG A 58 7.43 -12.43 -6.05
N ILE A 59 7.04 -12.68 -7.29
CA ILE A 59 6.20 -11.78 -8.08
C ILE A 59 5.13 -12.63 -8.74
N ASN A 60 3.87 -12.42 -8.37
CA ASN A 60 2.76 -13.15 -8.94
C ASN A 60 2.27 -12.45 -10.21
N ILE A 61 2.83 -12.84 -11.35
CA ILE A 61 2.50 -12.26 -12.66
C ILE A 61 1.25 -12.87 -13.28
N GLU A 62 0.72 -13.97 -12.74
CA GLU A 62 -0.45 -14.68 -13.30
C GLU A 62 -1.72 -13.81 -13.22
N PHE A 63 -1.80 -12.89 -12.28
CA PHE A 63 -2.94 -11.98 -12.11
C PHE A 63 -2.82 -10.66 -12.89
N LEU A 64 -1.74 -10.47 -13.67
CA LEU A 64 -1.61 -9.25 -14.47
C LEU A 64 -2.55 -9.31 -15.68
N PRO A 65 -3.42 -8.29 -15.87
CA PRO A 65 -4.22 -8.17 -17.06
C PRO A 65 -3.36 -8.09 -18.33
N LYS A 66 -3.82 -8.69 -19.44
CA LYS A 66 -3.09 -8.69 -20.73
C LYS A 66 -2.55 -7.32 -21.19
N PRO A 67 -3.27 -6.18 -21.01
CA PRO A 67 -2.75 -4.87 -21.39
C PRO A 67 -1.52 -4.44 -20.57
N LEU A 68 -1.31 -5.01 -19.38
CA LEU A 68 -0.17 -4.74 -18.50
C LEU A 68 0.96 -5.77 -18.61
N GLY A 69 0.90 -6.66 -19.59
CA GLY A 69 1.88 -7.73 -19.82
C GLY A 69 3.32 -7.25 -20.07
N HIS A 70 3.53 -5.94 -20.28
CA HIS A 70 4.87 -5.34 -20.38
C HIS A 70 5.49 -4.98 -19.01
N LEU A 71 4.70 -4.91 -17.95
CA LEU A 71 5.18 -4.54 -16.61
C LEU A 71 6.15 -5.56 -15.99
N PRO A 72 5.97 -6.89 -16.15
CA PRO A 72 6.90 -7.87 -15.58
C PRO A 72 8.35 -7.68 -15.99
N SER A 73 8.62 -7.08 -17.19
CA SER A 73 9.98 -6.78 -17.62
C SER A 73 10.70 -5.73 -16.75
N HIS A 74 9.96 -5.00 -15.94
CA HIS A 74 10.47 -4.00 -14.99
C HIS A 74 10.55 -4.52 -13.55
N PHE A 75 10.03 -5.71 -13.30
CA PHE A 75 10.06 -6.34 -11.99
C PHE A 75 11.34 -7.14 -11.82
N LYS A 76 11.96 -7.01 -10.68
CA LYS A 76 13.19 -7.73 -10.38
C LYS A 76 12.91 -8.85 -9.37
N VAL A 77 13.05 -10.10 -9.81
CA VAL A 77 13.11 -11.23 -8.89
C VAL A 77 14.51 -11.28 -8.31
N ALA A 78 14.65 -11.05 -7.03
CA ALA A 78 15.92 -11.00 -6.33
C ALA A 78 15.74 -11.40 -4.85
N GLN A 79 16.86 -11.50 -4.12
CA GLN A 79 16.81 -11.55 -2.66
C GLN A 79 16.18 -10.28 -2.09
N LEU A 80 15.78 -10.34 -0.83
CA LEU A 80 15.11 -9.25 -0.12
C LEU A 80 15.90 -7.94 -0.25
N ASN A 81 15.22 -6.87 -0.66
CA ASN A 81 15.81 -5.55 -0.76
C ASN A 81 15.69 -4.77 0.57
N TRP A 82 16.41 -3.66 0.69
CA TRP A 82 16.46 -2.85 1.90
C TRP A 82 15.16 -2.05 2.16
N VAL A 83 14.33 -1.81 1.15
CA VAL A 83 13.04 -1.11 1.29
C VAL A 83 12.03 -1.98 2.02
N PHE A 84 12.13 -3.30 1.86
CA PHE A 84 11.18 -4.24 2.45
C PHE A 84 11.09 -4.13 3.99
N PRO A 85 12.19 -4.24 4.76
CA PRO A 85 12.13 -4.08 6.20
C PRO A 85 11.62 -2.70 6.63
N ILE A 86 11.93 -1.63 5.90
CA ILE A 86 11.40 -0.28 6.18
C ILE A 86 9.89 -0.27 5.99
N SER A 87 9.40 -0.80 4.87
CA SER A 87 7.97 -0.86 4.56
C SER A 87 7.19 -1.63 5.63
N ILE A 88 7.68 -2.81 6.01
CA ILE A 88 7.05 -3.64 7.05
C ILE A 88 7.07 -2.95 8.41
N THR A 89 8.18 -2.37 8.81
CA THR A 89 8.28 -1.65 10.08
C THR A 89 7.30 -0.49 10.14
N ALA A 90 7.24 0.33 9.08
CA ALA A 90 6.32 1.46 9.01
C ALA A 90 4.84 1.03 9.06
N LEU A 91 4.46 0.01 8.29
CA LEU A 91 3.09 -0.51 8.28
C LEU A 91 2.70 -1.19 9.60
N SER A 92 3.62 -1.94 10.20
CA SER A 92 3.40 -2.55 11.53
C SER A 92 3.22 -1.48 12.61
N PHE A 93 4.07 -0.44 12.59
CA PHE A 93 3.96 0.68 13.52
C PHE A 93 2.64 1.44 13.33
N ALA A 94 2.27 1.74 12.09
CA ALA A 94 0.98 2.38 11.79
C ALA A 94 -0.20 1.53 12.31
N THR A 95 -0.19 0.22 12.05
CA THR A 95 -1.23 -0.70 12.54
C THR A 95 -1.32 -0.68 14.07
N ALA A 96 -0.18 -0.73 14.76
CA ALA A 96 -0.13 -0.68 16.22
C ALA A 96 -0.68 0.66 16.77
N CYS A 97 -0.32 1.78 16.14
CA CYS A 97 -0.83 3.10 16.53
C CYS A 97 -2.36 3.20 16.35
N TRP A 98 -2.92 2.65 15.26
CA TRP A 98 -4.38 2.65 15.06
C TRP A 98 -5.10 1.75 16.06
N LEU A 99 -4.53 0.59 16.38
CA LEU A 99 -5.07 -0.29 17.43
C LEU A 99 -5.04 0.38 18.80
N GLU A 100 -3.94 1.04 19.14
CA GLU A 100 -3.84 1.80 20.40
C GLU A 100 -4.92 2.88 20.48
N ARG A 101 -5.09 3.66 19.40
CA ARG A 101 -6.15 4.67 19.32
C ARG A 101 -7.55 4.08 19.43
N LEU A 102 -7.78 2.92 18.81
CA LEU A 102 -9.05 2.19 18.90
C LEU A 102 -9.40 1.84 20.36
N TYR A 103 -8.41 1.35 21.12
CA TYR A 103 -8.65 0.93 22.50
C TYR A 103 -8.73 2.09 23.49
N THR A 104 -8.15 3.24 23.18
CA THR A 104 -8.12 4.39 24.08
C THR A 104 -9.27 5.38 23.85
N THR A 105 -9.92 5.37 22.70
CA THR A 105 -11.04 6.27 22.43
C THR A 105 -12.35 5.75 23.02
N GLY A 106 -13.13 6.63 23.64
CA GLY A 106 -14.49 6.34 24.12
C GLY A 106 -15.60 6.65 23.10
N ASP A 107 -15.26 7.29 21.99
CA ASP A 107 -16.25 7.66 20.94
C ASP A 107 -16.43 6.55 19.91
N LEU A 108 -17.66 6.12 19.71
CA LEU A 108 -18.01 5.03 18.77
C LEU A 108 -17.63 5.36 17.32
N SER A 109 -17.82 6.62 16.90
CA SER A 109 -17.48 7.04 15.54
C SER A 109 -15.98 6.96 15.30
N ALA A 110 -15.19 7.42 16.27
CA ALA A 110 -13.74 7.31 16.22
C ALA A 110 -13.27 5.83 16.27
N GLN A 111 -13.92 4.98 17.07
CA GLN A 111 -13.63 3.53 17.11
C GLN A 111 -13.80 2.88 15.74
N ILE A 112 -14.91 3.17 15.05
CA ILE A 112 -15.15 2.66 13.69
C ILE A 112 -14.05 3.14 12.74
N GLY A 113 -13.71 4.43 12.78
CA GLY A 113 -12.65 5.01 11.97
C GLY A 113 -11.28 4.36 12.19
N PHE A 114 -10.87 4.20 13.46
CA PHE A 114 -9.58 3.57 13.78
C PHE A 114 -9.56 2.07 13.46
N THR A 115 -10.69 1.37 13.58
CA THR A 115 -10.81 -0.03 13.13
C THR A 115 -10.58 -0.14 11.63
N LEU A 116 -11.17 0.77 10.84
CA LEU A 116 -10.96 0.82 9.39
C LEU A 116 -9.48 1.06 9.04
N LEU A 117 -8.85 2.05 9.67
CA LEU A 117 -7.44 2.38 9.43
C LEU A 117 -6.51 1.23 9.84
N ALA A 118 -6.75 0.59 10.98
CA ALA A 118 -6.00 -0.58 11.44
C ALA A 118 -6.14 -1.74 10.45
N SER A 119 -7.35 -2.02 9.99
CA SER A 119 -7.62 -3.09 9.01
C SER A 119 -6.93 -2.83 7.68
N LEU A 120 -6.98 -1.61 7.15
CA LEU A 120 -6.31 -1.25 5.90
C LEU A 120 -4.78 -1.35 6.03
N SER A 121 -4.21 -0.88 7.14
CA SER A 121 -2.77 -0.99 7.40
C SER A 121 -2.32 -2.44 7.54
N ALA A 122 -3.11 -3.28 8.23
CA ALA A 122 -2.85 -4.71 8.39
C ALA A 122 -2.93 -5.47 7.05
N LEU A 123 -3.91 -5.13 6.20
CA LEU A 123 -4.02 -5.71 4.86
C LEU A 123 -2.84 -5.30 3.97
N ALA A 124 -2.42 -4.04 4.02
CA ALA A 124 -1.23 -3.57 3.32
C ALA A 124 0.04 -4.27 3.82
N LEU A 125 0.17 -4.49 5.12
CA LEU A 125 1.26 -5.26 5.72
C LEU A 125 1.26 -6.72 5.22
N LEU A 126 0.10 -7.35 5.18
CA LEU A 126 -0.08 -8.71 4.66
C LEU A 126 0.33 -8.77 3.17
N GLU A 127 -0.08 -7.82 2.35
CA GLU A 127 0.30 -7.73 0.94
C GLU A 127 1.83 -7.71 0.77
N HIS A 128 2.55 -6.95 1.60
CA HIS A 128 4.01 -6.93 1.57
C HIS A 128 4.63 -8.28 1.95
N TRP A 129 4.07 -8.96 2.96
CA TRP A 129 4.52 -10.30 3.32
C TRP A 129 4.29 -11.34 2.21
N LEU A 130 3.22 -11.20 1.41
CA LEU A 130 2.95 -12.10 0.27
C LEU A 130 4.02 -11.99 -0.83
N MET A 131 4.79 -10.90 -0.89
CA MET A 131 5.93 -10.77 -1.81
C MET A 131 7.14 -11.64 -1.39
N VAL A 132 7.16 -12.15 -0.17
CA VAL A 132 8.29 -12.88 0.41
C VAL A 132 7.92 -14.32 0.77
N LEU A 133 6.75 -14.51 1.39
CA LEU A 133 6.33 -15.82 1.89
C LEU A 133 5.95 -16.76 0.73
N PRO A 134 6.40 -18.03 0.77
CA PRO A 134 6.07 -19.03 -0.25
C PRO A 134 4.65 -19.59 -0.06
N LEU A 135 3.64 -18.75 -0.14
CA LEU A 135 2.25 -19.18 -0.02
C LEU A 135 1.72 -19.68 -1.38
N PRO A 136 0.86 -20.70 -1.40
CA PRO A 136 0.22 -21.22 -2.61
C PRO A 136 -0.98 -20.34 -3.03
N ASP A 137 -0.78 -19.03 -3.07
CA ASP A 137 -1.80 -18.02 -3.36
C ASP A 137 -2.53 -18.27 -4.68
N ALA A 138 -1.83 -18.69 -5.73
CA ALA A 138 -2.43 -19.06 -7.02
C ALA A 138 -3.46 -20.21 -6.91
N LYS A 139 -3.37 -21.08 -5.88
CA LYS A 139 -4.34 -22.17 -5.66
C LYS A 139 -5.60 -21.73 -4.95
N LEU A 140 -5.58 -20.56 -4.27
CA LEU A 140 -6.74 -20.03 -3.56
C LEU A 140 -7.80 -19.45 -4.50
N TRP A 141 -7.43 -19.17 -5.76
CA TRP A 141 -8.27 -18.48 -6.75
C TRP A 141 -8.64 -19.35 -7.95
N ARG A 142 -8.39 -20.66 -7.89
CA ARG A 142 -8.75 -21.65 -8.92
C ARG A 142 -9.99 -22.43 -8.58
#